data_bad655f32b2222b5899e56e79fcf45e9
#
_entry.id   bad655f32b2222b5899e56e79fcf45e9
#
_cell.length_a   1.000
_cell.length_b   1.000
_cell.length_c   1.000
_cell.angle_alpha   90.00
_cell.angle_beta   90.00
_cell.angle_gamma   90.00
#
_symmetry.space_group_name_H-M   'P 1'
#
loop_
_entity.id
_entity.type
_entity.pdbx_description
1 polymer ?
#
loop_
_entity_poly.entity_id
_entity_poly.type
_entity_poly.pdbx_seq_one_letter_code
_entity_poly.pdbx_strand_id
1 'polypeptide(L)'
;MHTDDFDFNLPEELIAQTPLEKRDSSKLLVIDHKTHEMVDAHFDHIFDELNPGDALVMNNTRVLPARLYGEKPDTHGHVELLLLKNTEGDQWEVLAKPAKRLHVGVKVSFGDGRLTATVVEELDNGGRIVEFDYDGIFLEVLESLGEMPLPPYIHEKLDDPDRYQTVYAKENGSAAAPTAGLHFTKELLEKIEAKGVKLVYVTLHVGLGTFRPVSVDNVEEHEMHSEFYRLSEEAAQTLRDVKASGGRIVAVGTTSIRTLETIGSKFNGEIKADSGWTNIFIKPGYDFKVVDAFSTNFHLPKSTLVMLVSAFAGREFVLEAYQHAIDERYRFFSFGDAMFVK
;
A
#
# COMPACT_ATOMS: atom_id res chain seq x y z
N MET A 1 -25.32 0.38 -3.68
CA MET A 1 -24.59 0.35 -2.38
C MET A 1 -24.13 1.76 -2.10
N HIS A 2 -24.33 2.28 -0.89
CA HIS A 2 -23.92 3.63 -0.52
C HIS A 2 -22.58 3.61 0.19
N THR A 3 -21.79 4.66 0.00
CA THR A 3 -20.51 4.83 0.70
C THR A 3 -20.72 4.88 2.21
N ASP A 4 -21.83 5.47 2.66
CA ASP A 4 -22.21 5.52 4.07
C ASP A 4 -22.50 4.14 4.70
N ASP A 5 -22.76 3.11 3.89
CA ASP A 5 -22.91 1.74 4.38
C ASP A 5 -21.61 1.19 5.02
N PHE A 6 -20.47 1.87 4.79
CA PHE A 6 -19.14 1.53 5.31
C PHE A 6 -18.61 2.56 6.30
N ASP A 7 -19.51 3.37 6.86
CA ASP A 7 -19.17 4.36 7.87
C ASP A 7 -19.14 3.74 9.28
N PHE A 8 -18.26 4.25 10.10
CA PHE A 8 -18.19 3.94 11.54
C PHE A 8 -17.50 5.10 12.26
N ASN A 9 -17.77 5.23 13.55
CA ASN A 9 -17.21 6.31 14.35
C ASN A 9 -15.80 5.93 14.83
N LEU A 10 -14.77 6.43 14.15
CA LEU A 10 -13.37 6.23 14.51
C LEU A 10 -12.87 7.43 15.34
N PRO A 11 -12.55 7.24 16.66
CA PRO A 11 -11.88 8.27 17.44
C PRO A 11 -10.51 8.64 16.85
N GLU A 12 -10.25 9.93 16.72
CA GLU A 12 -9.02 10.44 16.08
C GLU A 12 -7.76 9.98 16.82
N GLU A 13 -7.82 9.85 18.16
CA GLU A 13 -6.71 9.38 18.98
C GLU A 13 -6.31 7.93 18.71
N LEU A 14 -7.12 7.13 18.02
CA LEU A 14 -6.77 5.76 17.61
C LEU A 14 -5.98 5.72 16.29
N ILE A 15 -5.89 6.81 15.56
CA ILE A 15 -5.09 6.91 14.34
C ILE A 15 -3.61 6.99 14.72
N ALA A 16 -2.86 5.93 14.44
CA ALA A 16 -1.46 5.83 14.83
C ALA A 16 -0.58 6.85 14.10
N GLN A 17 0.15 7.67 14.85
CA GLN A 17 1.08 8.66 14.31
C GLN A 17 2.50 8.15 14.19
N THR A 18 2.88 7.16 15.01
CA THR A 18 4.23 6.61 15.08
C THR A 18 4.20 5.08 15.08
N PRO A 19 5.20 4.41 14.50
CA PRO A 19 5.33 2.96 14.61
C PRO A 19 5.67 2.55 16.05
N LEU A 20 5.31 1.32 16.42
CA LEU A 20 5.76 0.71 17.66
C LEU A 20 7.27 0.42 17.59
N GLU A 21 7.96 0.35 18.74
CA GLU A 21 9.38 0.04 18.80
C GLU A 21 9.71 -1.29 18.09
N LYS A 22 8.95 -2.34 18.41
CA LYS A 22 9.03 -3.63 17.71
C LYS A 22 7.87 -3.78 16.73
N ARG A 23 8.20 -4.11 15.47
CA ARG A 23 7.22 -4.27 14.39
C ARG A 23 6.14 -5.31 14.70
N ASP A 24 6.53 -6.45 15.23
CA ASP A 24 5.68 -7.62 15.50
C ASP A 24 4.98 -7.60 16.87
N SER A 25 5.15 -6.52 17.62
CA SER A 25 4.44 -6.32 18.91
C SER A 25 3.09 -5.63 18.79
N SER A 26 2.66 -5.26 17.58
CA SER A 26 1.32 -4.73 17.32
C SER A 26 0.24 -5.75 17.69
N LYS A 27 -0.96 -5.27 17.99
CA LYS A 27 -2.11 -6.15 18.20
C LYS A 27 -2.52 -6.81 16.88
N LEU A 28 -3.07 -8.00 16.96
CA LEU A 28 -3.65 -8.75 15.86
C LEU A 28 -5.05 -9.21 16.22
N LEU A 29 -6.06 -8.77 15.48
CA LEU A 29 -7.40 -9.31 15.58
C LEU A 29 -7.57 -10.42 14.53
N VAL A 30 -7.69 -11.66 14.98
CA VAL A 30 -8.00 -12.80 14.11
C VAL A 30 -9.50 -12.93 13.99
N ILE A 31 -10.03 -12.88 12.77
CA ILE A 31 -11.45 -13.08 12.51
C ILE A 31 -11.67 -14.25 11.54
N ASP A 32 -12.64 -15.09 11.86
CA ASP A 32 -13.10 -16.18 10.99
C ASP A 32 -14.49 -15.82 10.43
N HIS A 33 -14.55 -15.57 9.13
CA HIS A 33 -15.79 -15.13 8.46
C HIS A 33 -16.86 -16.22 8.38
N LYS A 34 -16.50 -17.49 8.59
CA LYS A 34 -17.45 -18.62 8.55
C LYS A 34 -18.09 -18.85 9.90
N THR A 35 -17.31 -18.75 10.99
CA THR A 35 -17.76 -18.99 12.36
C THR A 35 -18.19 -17.71 13.08
N HIS A 36 -17.80 -16.54 12.56
CA HIS A 36 -17.92 -15.22 13.18
C HIS A 36 -17.16 -15.12 14.51
N GLU A 37 -16.12 -15.92 14.67
CA GLU A 37 -15.23 -15.82 15.83
C GLU A 37 -14.24 -14.67 15.67
N MET A 38 -13.94 -14.02 16.80
CA MET A 38 -12.92 -12.97 16.93
C MET A 38 -11.99 -13.32 18.08
N VAL A 39 -10.67 -13.25 17.83
CA VAL A 39 -9.63 -13.55 18.83
C VAL A 39 -8.60 -12.43 18.85
N ASP A 40 -8.40 -11.82 20.01
CA ASP A 40 -7.37 -10.84 20.24
C ASP A 40 -6.01 -11.51 20.49
N ALA A 41 -4.97 -11.06 19.78
CA ALA A 41 -3.62 -11.57 19.87
C ALA A 41 -2.59 -10.45 19.63
N HIS A 42 -1.32 -10.80 19.53
CA HIS A 42 -0.25 -9.96 19.00
C HIS A 42 0.21 -10.47 17.63
N PHE A 43 0.87 -9.62 16.85
CA PHE A 43 1.16 -9.93 15.45
C PHE A 43 2.09 -11.13 15.26
N ASP A 44 3.00 -11.38 16.18
CA ASP A 44 3.86 -12.58 16.15
C ASP A 44 3.06 -13.90 16.15
N HIS A 45 1.81 -13.88 16.66
CA HIS A 45 0.88 -15.02 16.59
C HIS A 45 0.33 -15.29 15.19
N ILE A 46 0.60 -14.46 14.19
CA ILE A 46 0.28 -14.79 12.78
C ILE A 46 0.96 -16.12 12.37
N PHE A 47 2.07 -16.44 13.02
CA PHE A 47 2.75 -17.72 12.86
C PHE A 47 1.81 -18.91 13.11
N ASP A 48 0.93 -18.81 14.11
CA ASP A 48 0.00 -19.88 14.47
C ASP A 48 -1.15 -20.03 13.46
N GLU A 49 -1.47 -18.96 12.74
CA GLU A 49 -2.53 -18.93 11.72
C GLU A 49 -2.07 -19.51 10.36
N LEU A 50 -0.78 -19.72 10.16
CA LEU A 50 -0.20 -20.26 8.94
C LEU A 50 0.12 -21.75 9.09
N ASN A 51 -0.15 -22.53 8.05
CA ASN A 51 0.11 -23.96 8.02
C ASN A 51 1.30 -24.30 7.11
N PRO A 52 2.05 -25.37 7.40
CA PRO A 52 3.01 -25.90 6.43
C PRO A 52 2.34 -26.16 5.08
N GLY A 53 2.97 -25.73 4.00
CA GLY A 53 2.43 -25.82 2.65
C GLY A 53 1.60 -24.62 2.18
N ASP A 54 1.27 -23.66 3.06
CA ASP A 54 0.70 -22.39 2.66
C ASP A 54 1.73 -21.51 1.91
N ALA A 55 1.25 -20.56 1.13
CA ALA A 55 2.04 -19.43 0.61
C ALA A 55 1.65 -18.14 1.33
N LEU A 56 2.64 -17.40 1.80
CA LEU A 56 2.50 -16.04 2.30
C LEU A 56 2.95 -15.07 1.21
N VAL A 57 2.02 -14.33 0.64
CA VAL A 57 2.26 -13.46 -0.53
C VAL A 57 2.38 -12.02 -0.09
N MET A 58 3.55 -11.43 -0.33
CA MET A 58 3.92 -10.10 0.14
C MET A 58 4.30 -9.17 -1.02
N ASN A 59 3.99 -7.90 -0.89
CA ASN A 59 4.35 -6.87 -1.85
C ASN A 59 5.75 -6.32 -1.54
N ASN A 60 6.72 -6.57 -2.43
CA ASN A 60 8.12 -6.19 -2.26
C ASN A 60 8.45 -4.79 -2.81
N THR A 61 7.45 -3.97 -3.08
CA THR A 61 7.68 -2.60 -3.53
C THR A 61 8.46 -1.81 -2.48
N ARG A 62 9.34 -0.90 -2.97
CA ARG A 62 10.11 0.02 -2.15
C ARG A 62 9.63 1.44 -2.39
N VAL A 63 9.36 2.17 -1.32
CA VAL A 63 9.00 3.58 -1.37
C VAL A 63 10.21 4.40 -1.77
N LEU A 64 10.01 5.29 -2.74
CA LEU A 64 11.01 6.29 -3.11
C LEU A 64 10.95 7.47 -2.13
N PRO A 65 12.08 8.12 -1.80
CA PRO A 65 12.09 9.40 -1.10
C PRO A 65 11.60 10.51 -2.05
N ALA A 66 10.33 10.40 -2.42
CA ALA A 66 9.72 11.08 -3.57
C ALA A 66 9.32 12.53 -3.28
N ARG A 67 9.50 13.03 -2.04
CA ARG A 67 9.19 14.41 -1.67
C ARG A 67 10.45 15.25 -1.72
N LEU A 68 10.45 16.24 -2.61
CA LEU A 68 11.57 17.14 -2.86
C LEU A 68 11.20 18.56 -2.46
N TYR A 69 12.09 19.22 -1.74
CA TYR A 69 12.00 20.64 -1.41
C TYR A 69 13.08 21.42 -2.16
N GLY A 70 12.64 22.40 -2.92
CA GLY A 70 13.53 23.23 -3.74
C GLY A 70 13.04 24.66 -3.84
N GLU A 71 13.68 25.43 -4.72
CA GLU A 71 13.35 26.81 -4.95
C GLU A 71 13.43 27.15 -6.44
N LYS A 72 12.72 28.21 -6.82
CA LYS A 72 12.85 28.78 -8.16
C LYS A 72 14.15 29.57 -8.24
N PRO A 73 15.03 29.32 -9.22
CA PRO A 73 16.32 30.04 -9.33
C PRO A 73 16.21 31.55 -9.47
N ASP A 74 15.09 32.03 -10.04
CA ASP A 74 14.84 33.45 -10.35
C ASP A 74 14.24 34.24 -9.20
N THR A 75 13.36 33.62 -8.41
CA THR A 75 12.56 34.31 -7.38
C THR A 75 12.81 33.80 -5.96
N HIS A 76 13.61 32.76 -5.80
CA HIS A 76 13.83 32.03 -4.53
C HIS A 76 12.52 31.57 -3.85
N GLY A 77 11.46 31.45 -4.63
CA GLY A 77 10.19 30.94 -4.15
C GLY A 77 10.27 29.45 -3.84
N HIS A 78 9.97 29.07 -2.60
CA HIS A 78 9.96 27.67 -2.18
C HIS A 78 8.94 26.85 -2.94
N VAL A 79 9.33 25.63 -3.31
CA VAL A 79 8.51 24.66 -4.05
C VAL A 79 8.70 23.28 -3.43
N GLU A 80 7.58 22.60 -3.19
CA GLU A 80 7.55 21.17 -2.88
C GLU A 80 7.10 20.41 -4.13
N LEU A 81 7.86 19.39 -4.54
CA LEU A 81 7.43 18.43 -5.53
C LEU A 81 7.28 17.06 -4.88
N LEU A 82 6.21 16.37 -5.21
CA LEU A 82 5.98 14.98 -4.83
C LEU A 82 5.88 14.13 -6.09
N LEU A 83 6.88 13.28 -6.31
CA LEU A 83 6.95 12.39 -7.46
C LEU A 83 5.90 11.29 -7.35
N LEU A 84 5.15 11.07 -8.43
CA LEU A 84 4.07 10.08 -8.48
C LEU A 84 4.43 8.89 -9.38
N LYS A 85 4.85 9.18 -10.60
CA LYS A 85 5.06 8.18 -11.63
C LYS A 85 6.08 8.68 -12.66
N ASN A 86 7.02 7.82 -13.02
CA ASN A 86 7.84 8.04 -14.20
C ASN A 86 6.99 7.83 -15.46
N THR A 87 7.01 8.79 -16.37
CA THR A 87 6.23 8.75 -17.61
C THR A 87 7.07 8.29 -18.79
N GLU A 88 8.23 8.93 -19.00
CA GLU A 88 9.17 8.57 -20.06
C GLU A 88 10.55 9.17 -19.76
N GLY A 89 11.61 8.36 -19.82
CA GLY A 89 12.98 8.84 -19.57
C GLY A 89 13.10 9.51 -18.20
N ASP A 90 13.51 10.79 -18.20
CA ASP A 90 13.64 11.61 -17.00
C ASP A 90 12.38 12.43 -16.67
N GLN A 91 11.27 12.16 -17.36
CA GLN A 91 10.00 12.83 -17.12
C GLN A 91 9.18 12.11 -16.07
N TRP A 92 8.62 12.90 -15.14
CA TRP A 92 7.82 12.42 -14.04
C TRP A 92 6.54 13.22 -13.87
N GLU A 93 5.44 12.51 -13.64
CA GLU A 93 4.24 13.12 -13.08
C GLU A 93 4.48 13.44 -11.61
N VAL A 94 4.17 14.70 -11.23
CA VAL A 94 4.37 15.18 -9.87
C VAL A 94 3.16 15.98 -9.38
N LEU A 95 2.93 15.97 -8.07
CA LEU A 95 2.16 17.02 -7.41
C LEU A 95 3.11 18.13 -6.99
N ALA A 96 2.65 19.37 -7.09
CA ALA A 96 3.46 20.54 -6.78
C ALA A 96 2.76 21.48 -5.81
N LYS A 97 3.51 22.08 -4.91
CA LYS A 97 3.02 23.08 -3.98
C LYS A 97 3.97 24.28 -3.91
N PRO A 98 3.54 25.49 -4.28
CA PRO A 98 2.23 25.87 -4.83
C PRO A 98 2.09 25.57 -6.33
N ALA A 99 1.14 24.75 -6.73
CA ALA A 99 0.94 24.36 -8.13
C ALA A 99 0.63 25.53 -9.08
N LYS A 100 -0.15 26.52 -8.61
CA LYS A 100 -0.58 27.69 -9.40
C LYS A 100 0.57 28.59 -9.92
N ARG A 101 1.78 28.40 -9.42
CA ARG A 101 2.97 29.18 -9.82
C ARG A 101 3.97 28.39 -10.66
N LEU A 102 3.62 27.16 -11.03
CA LEU A 102 4.45 26.26 -11.81
C LEU A 102 3.81 26.00 -13.18
N HIS A 103 4.08 26.94 -14.09
CA HIS A 103 3.68 26.86 -15.49
C HIS A 103 4.75 26.20 -16.33
N VAL A 104 4.40 25.76 -17.53
CA VAL A 104 5.35 25.19 -18.49
C VAL A 104 6.57 26.10 -18.68
N GLY A 105 7.77 25.53 -18.62
CA GLY A 105 9.05 26.21 -18.72
C GLY A 105 9.62 26.71 -17.38
N VAL A 106 8.84 26.71 -16.31
CA VAL A 106 9.36 27.07 -14.98
C VAL A 106 10.35 26.01 -14.49
N LYS A 107 11.49 26.47 -13.96
CA LYS A 107 12.52 25.62 -13.35
C LYS A 107 12.47 25.68 -11.84
N VAL A 108 12.76 24.54 -11.20
CA VAL A 108 12.93 24.40 -9.77
C VAL A 108 14.27 23.71 -9.50
N SER A 109 15.06 24.25 -8.61
CA SER A 109 16.37 23.73 -8.23
C SER A 109 16.32 23.07 -6.85
N PHE A 110 17.01 21.96 -6.69
CA PHE A 110 17.11 21.18 -5.46
C PHE A 110 18.59 20.92 -5.15
N GLY A 111 18.93 20.95 -3.85
CA GLY A 111 20.25 20.61 -3.37
C GLY A 111 21.38 21.40 -4.02
N ASP A 112 21.24 22.74 -4.03
CA ASP A 112 22.25 23.67 -4.61
C ASP A 112 22.53 23.38 -6.12
N GLY A 113 21.50 22.97 -6.84
CA GLY A 113 21.59 22.72 -8.29
C GLY A 113 21.98 21.30 -8.69
N ARG A 114 22.12 20.38 -7.75
CA ARG A 114 22.41 18.95 -8.05
C ARG A 114 21.28 18.26 -8.82
N LEU A 115 20.05 18.77 -8.66
CA LEU A 115 18.87 18.32 -9.38
C LEU A 115 18.07 19.55 -9.80
N THR A 116 17.65 19.59 -11.06
CA THR A 116 16.77 20.62 -11.58
C THR A 116 15.54 19.97 -12.22
N ALA A 117 14.36 20.47 -11.93
CA ALA A 117 13.12 20.09 -12.60
C ALA A 117 12.63 21.22 -13.48
N THR A 118 12.26 20.91 -14.72
CA THR A 118 11.62 21.85 -15.65
C THR A 118 10.19 21.36 -15.92
N VAL A 119 9.19 22.22 -15.71
CA VAL A 119 7.79 21.88 -16.01
C VAL A 119 7.62 21.80 -17.52
N VAL A 120 7.21 20.65 -18.04
CA VAL A 120 6.97 20.40 -19.46
C VAL A 120 5.49 20.34 -19.82
N GLU A 121 4.61 20.00 -18.86
CA GLU A 121 3.17 19.92 -19.07
C GLU A 121 2.40 20.25 -17.78
N GLU A 122 1.23 20.87 -17.93
CA GLU A 122 0.26 21.07 -16.86
C GLU A 122 -0.91 20.11 -17.08
N LEU A 123 -1.24 19.30 -16.06
CA LEU A 123 -2.30 18.30 -16.15
C LEU A 123 -3.63 18.85 -15.64
N ASP A 124 -4.75 18.37 -16.19
CA ASP A 124 -6.12 18.80 -15.82
C ASP A 124 -6.45 18.50 -14.35
N ASN A 125 -5.83 17.48 -13.77
CA ASN A 125 -5.98 17.09 -12.37
C ASN A 125 -5.18 17.97 -11.38
N GLY A 126 -4.50 19.01 -11.88
CA GLY A 126 -3.64 19.91 -11.10
C GLY A 126 -2.20 19.42 -10.94
N GLY A 127 -1.86 18.23 -11.44
CA GLY A 127 -0.50 17.71 -11.51
C GLY A 127 0.35 18.44 -12.54
N ARG A 128 1.63 18.06 -12.58
CA ARG A 128 2.61 18.54 -13.58
C ARG A 128 3.39 17.36 -14.11
N ILE A 129 3.81 17.43 -15.36
CA ILE A 129 4.93 16.63 -15.85
C ILE A 129 6.16 17.52 -15.76
N VAL A 130 7.19 17.03 -15.11
CA VAL A 130 8.48 17.70 -15.02
C VAL A 130 9.56 16.81 -15.64
N GLU A 131 10.54 17.43 -16.27
CA GLU A 131 11.75 16.77 -16.76
C GLU A 131 12.90 17.12 -15.84
N PHE A 132 13.58 16.09 -15.32
CA PHE A 132 14.73 16.23 -14.43
C PHE A 132 16.03 16.30 -15.18
N ASP A 133 16.91 17.21 -14.76
CA ASP A 133 18.30 17.35 -15.20
C ASP A 133 19.21 17.17 -13.97
N TYR A 134 20.18 16.27 -14.07
CA TYR A 134 21.08 15.84 -13.00
C TYR A 134 22.31 15.15 -13.55
N ASP A 135 23.38 15.08 -12.75
CA ASP A 135 24.56 14.27 -13.04
C ASP A 135 24.53 12.94 -12.27
N GLY A 136 24.85 11.84 -12.95
CA GLY A 136 24.98 10.51 -12.36
C GLY A 136 23.72 9.65 -12.43
N ILE A 137 23.37 8.98 -11.33
CA ILE A 137 22.22 8.06 -11.26
C ILE A 137 21.07 8.76 -10.55
N PHE A 138 19.91 8.88 -11.21
CA PHE A 138 18.74 9.59 -10.67
C PHE A 138 18.34 9.13 -9.26
N LEU A 139 18.29 7.81 -9.03
CA LEU A 139 17.90 7.27 -7.71
C LEU A 139 18.87 7.67 -6.60
N GLU A 140 20.18 7.71 -6.86
CA GLU A 140 21.17 8.14 -5.88
C GLU A 140 21.02 9.63 -5.55
N VAL A 141 20.77 10.46 -6.56
CA VAL A 141 20.48 11.89 -6.39
C VAL A 141 19.20 12.06 -5.58
N LEU A 142 18.13 11.33 -5.93
CA LEU A 142 16.85 11.37 -5.24
C LEU A 142 16.98 10.93 -3.77
N GLU A 143 17.72 9.86 -3.49
CA GLU A 143 17.99 9.38 -2.12
C GLU A 143 18.75 10.40 -1.29
N SER A 144 19.61 11.19 -1.91
CA SER A 144 20.39 12.22 -1.22
C SER A 144 19.61 13.51 -0.91
N LEU A 145 18.53 13.79 -1.64
CA LEU A 145 17.80 15.05 -1.58
C LEU A 145 16.35 14.90 -1.13
N GLY A 146 15.76 13.74 -1.37
CA GLY A 146 14.35 13.48 -1.14
C GLY A 146 14.04 13.06 0.30
N GLU A 147 12.82 13.32 0.69
CA GLU A 147 12.25 12.86 1.95
C GLU A 147 11.19 11.77 1.71
N MET A 148 11.03 10.89 2.69
CA MET A 148 10.01 9.84 2.67
C MET A 148 8.62 10.47 2.64
N PRO A 149 7.77 10.16 1.63
CA PRO A 149 6.43 10.72 1.53
C PRO A 149 5.47 9.99 2.47
N LEU A 150 5.36 10.44 3.71
CA LEU A 150 4.38 9.90 4.64
C LEU A 150 2.95 10.25 4.21
N PRO A 151 1.96 9.39 4.53
CA PRO A 151 0.56 9.69 4.32
C PRO A 151 0.13 11.01 4.98
N PRO A 152 -0.87 11.73 4.42
CA PRO A 152 -1.24 13.06 4.89
C PRO A 152 -1.81 13.11 6.31
N TYR A 153 -2.27 12.00 6.86
CA TYR A 153 -2.77 11.89 8.23
C TYR A 153 -1.68 11.62 9.28
N ILE A 154 -0.44 11.40 8.86
CA ILE A 154 0.73 11.32 9.74
C ILE A 154 1.37 12.69 9.79
N HIS A 155 1.32 13.31 10.94
CA HIS A 155 1.85 14.65 11.19
C HIS A 155 3.20 14.62 11.92
N GLU A 156 3.50 13.48 12.55
CA GLU A 156 4.76 13.26 13.24
C GLU A 156 5.89 12.93 12.25
N LYS A 157 7.05 13.51 12.49
CA LYS A 157 8.25 13.18 11.72
C LYS A 157 8.83 11.85 12.20
N LEU A 158 9.18 10.96 11.27
CA LEU A 158 9.88 9.73 11.60
C LEU A 158 11.36 10.03 11.90
N ASP A 159 11.84 9.53 13.04
CA ASP A 159 13.28 9.56 13.38
C ASP A 159 14.07 8.65 12.44
N ASP A 160 13.50 7.52 12.05
CA ASP A 160 14.07 6.54 11.14
C ASP A 160 13.14 6.33 9.93
N PRO A 161 13.48 6.86 8.74
CA PRO A 161 12.68 6.68 7.52
C PRO A 161 12.47 5.22 7.11
N ASP A 162 13.38 4.30 7.46
CA ASP A 162 13.27 2.88 7.14
C ASP A 162 12.13 2.20 7.91
N ARG A 163 11.56 2.86 8.92
CA ARG A 163 10.35 2.38 9.59
C ARG A 163 9.12 2.41 8.68
N TYR A 164 9.13 3.22 7.61
CA TYR A 164 8.11 3.25 6.56
C TYR A 164 8.52 2.43 5.32
N GLN A 165 9.34 1.39 5.52
CA GLN A 165 9.69 0.36 4.55
C GLN A 165 9.49 -1.03 5.16
N THR A 166 9.04 -1.99 4.35
CA THR A 166 9.05 -3.39 4.77
C THR A 166 10.49 -3.92 4.83
N VAL A 167 10.74 -4.93 5.66
CA VAL A 167 12.07 -5.56 5.78
C VAL A 167 12.50 -6.31 4.52
N TYR A 168 11.56 -6.51 3.58
CA TYR A 168 11.76 -7.17 2.28
C TYR A 168 11.56 -6.23 1.08
N ALA A 169 11.48 -4.91 1.30
CA ALA A 169 11.36 -3.93 0.23
C ALA A 169 12.54 -4.01 -0.74
N LYS A 170 12.24 -4.14 -2.05
CA LYS A 170 13.25 -4.35 -3.08
C LYS A 170 13.01 -3.52 -4.32
N GLU A 171 11.82 -3.56 -4.90
CA GLU A 171 11.49 -2.98 -6.20
C GLU A 171 11.10 -1.51 -6.07
N ASN A 172 11.99 -0.61 -6.46
CA ASN A 172 11.75 0.84 -6.40
C ASN A 172 10.58 1.28 -7.30
N GLY A 173 9.77 2.24 -6.84
CA GLY A 173 8.72 2.84 -7.67
C GLY A 173 7.43 3.22 -6.95
N SER A 174 7.33 2.98 -5.66
CA SER A 174 6.12 3.26 -4.88
C SER A 174 6.14 4.65 -4.25
N ALA A 175 4.97 5.30 -4.24
CA ALA A 175 4.74 6.55 -3.50
C ALA A 175 4.31 6.30 -2.06
N ALA A 176 3.93 5.06 -1.71
CA ALA A 176 3.53 4.68 -0.35
C ALA A 176 3.95 3.24 -0.03
N ALA A 177 4.16 2.94 1.26
CA ALA A 177 4.50 1.59 1.71
C ALA A 177 3.29 0.67 1.70
N PRO A 178 3.48 -0.64 1.42
CA PRO A 178 2.46 -1.67 1.67
C PRO A 178 2.40 -1.97 3.17
N THR A 179 1.64 -1.15 3.91
CA THR A 179 1.77 -0.99 5.36
C THR A 179 1.43 -2.23 6.19
N ALA A 180 0.62 -3.15 5.68
CA ALA A 180 0.40 -4.45 6.33
C ALA A 180 1.69 -5.30 6.42
N GLY A 181 2.65 -5.06 5.55
CA GLY A 181 3.96 -5.70 5.60
C GLY A 181 4.91 -5.12 6.65
N LEU A 182 4.62 -3.94 7.20
CA LEU A 182 5.46 -3.28 8.20
C LEU A 182 5.53 -4.03 9.53
N HIS A 183 4.56 -4.89 9.81
CA HIS A 183 4.52 -5.70 11.03
C HIS A 183 5.54 -6.85 11.04
N PHE A 184 6.00 -7.28 9.88
CA PHE A 184 6.94 -8.40 9.79
C PHE A 184 8.37 -7.97 10.16
N THR A 185 9.04 -8.83 10.92
CA THR A 185 10.47 -8.80 11.15
C THR A 185 11.15 -9.89 10.32
N LYS A 186 12.45 -9.78 10.08
CA LYS A 186 13.21 -10.83 9.39
C LYS A 186 13.14 -12.15 10.14
N GLU A 187 13.27 -12.08 11.47
CA GLU A 187 13.22 -13.23 12.37
C GLU A 187 11.87 -13.95 12.32
N LEU A 188 10.76 -13.20 12.26
CA LEU A 188 9.42 -13.81 12.11
C LEU A 188 9.27 -14.47 10.74
N LEU A 189 9.74 -13.86 9.66
CA LEU A 189 9.71 -14.43 8.33
C LEU A 189 10.55 -15.72 8.23
N GLU A 190 11.73 -15.74 8.82
CA GLU A 190 12.59 -16.94 8.90
C GLU A 190 11.90 -18.08 9.63
N LYS A 191 11.23 -17.80 10.75
CA LYS A 191 10.43 -18.81 11.48
C LYS A 191 9.26 -19.34 10.64
N ILE A 192 8.56 -18.46 9.93
CA ILE A 192 7.44 -18.82 9.06
C ILE A 192 7.92 -19.73 7.91
N GLU A 193 9.04 -19.38 7.28
CA GLU A 193 9.64 -20.19 6.22
C GLU A 193 10.12 -21.54 6.75
N ALA A 194 10.76 -21.57 7.93
CA ALA A 194 11.19 -22.82 8.61
C ALA A 194 10.01 -23.73 8.98
N LYS A 195 8.82 -23.20 9.21
CA LYS A 195 7.58 -23.96 9.41
C LYS A 195 7.12 -24.69 8.14
N GLY A 196 7.63 -24.32 6.96
CA GLY A 196 7.24 -24.88 5.66
C GLY A 196 6.24 -24.03 4.89
N VAL A 197 6.08 -22.76 5.25
CA VAL A 197 5.31 -21.78 4.50
C VAL A 197 6.19 -21.19 3.40
N LYS A 198 5.66 -21.06 2.18
CA LYS A 198 6.38 -20.46 1.06
C LYS A 198 6.26 -18.94 1.12
N LEU A 199 7.38 -18.23 1.19
CA LEU A 199 7.41 -16.77 1.04
C LEU A 199 7.41 -16.42 -0.43
N VAL A 200 6.39 -15.72 -0.90
CA VAL A 200 6.20 -15.35 -2.32
C VAL A 200 6.04 -13.84 -2.43
N TYR A 201 6.67 -13.25 -3.42
CA TYR A 201 6.65 -11.82 -3.62
C TYR A 201 5.92 -11.44 -4.90
N VAL A 202 5.06 -10.45 -4.77
CA VAL A 202 4.47 -9.69 -5.87
C VAL A 202 5.02 -8.26 -5.82
N THR A 203 4.87 -7.52 -6.90
CA THR A 203 5.16 -6.09 -6.92
C THR A 203 3.89 -5.35 -7.30
N LEU A 204 3.49 -4.39 -6.49
CA LEU A 204 2.49 -3.38 -6.84
C LEU A 204 3.01 -2.04 -6.33
N HIS A 205 3.20 -1.10 -7.24
CA HIS A 205 3.61 0.26 -6.89
C HIS A 205 2.41 1.06 -6.44
N VAL A 206 2.35 1.33 -5.14
CA VAL A 206 1.24 2.04 -4.50
C VAL A 206 1.27 3.51 -4.87
N GLY A 207 0.20 3.99 -5.48
CA GLY A 207 0.01 5.41 -5.79
C GLY A 207 -0.64 6.18 -4.64
N LEU A 208 -0.54 7.52 -4.68
CA LEU A 208 -1.16 8.40 -3.68
C LEU A 208 -2.69 8.35 -3.70
N GLY A 209 -3.29 7.83 -4.77
CA GLY A 209 -4.74 7.63 -4.86
C GLY A 209 -5.31 6.76 -3.73
N THR A 210 -4.50 5.86 -3.16
CA THR A 210 -4.86 5.03 -2.02
C THR A 210 -5.28 5.84 -0.78
N PHE A 211 -4.80 7.07 -0.63
CA PHE A 211 -5.14 7.95 0.50
C PHE A 211 -6.27 8.93 0.19
N ARG A 212 -6.82 8.92 -1.02
CA ARG A 212 -7.97 9.76 -1.37
C ARG A 212 -9.24 9.12 -0.83
N PRO A 213 -10.06 9.85 -0.07
CA PRO A 213 -11.36 9.34 0.34
C PRO A 213 -12.26 9.12 -0.86
N VAL A 214 -13.18 8.18 -0.75
CA VAL A 214 -14.27 8.03 -1.73
C VAL A 214 -15.15 9.26 -1.64
N SER A 215 -15.29 9.98 -2.75
CA SER A 215 -16.01 11.27 -2.81
C SER A 215 -17.43 11.16 -3.41
N VAL A 216 -17.85 9.95 -3.76
CA VAL A 216 -19.16 9.67 -4.35
C VAL A 216 -20.08 9.00 -3.33
N ASP A 217 -21.39 9.29 -3.41
CA ASP A 217 -22.38 8.68 -2.51
C ASP A 217 -22.70 7.24 -2.91
N ASN A 218 -22.72 6.96 -4.21
CA ASN A 218 -22.93 5.63 -4.76
C ASN A 218 -21.59 4.96 -5.08
N VAL A 219 -21.31 3.86 -4.40
CA VAL A 219 -20.05 3.10 -4.57
C VAL A 219 -19.80 2.69 -6.02
N GLU A 220 -20.87 2.45 -6.81
CA GLU A 220 -20.74 2.06 -8.21
C GLU A 220 -20.16 3.15 -9.12
N GLU A 221 -20.19 4.40 -8.68
CA GLU A 221 -19.69 5.56 -9.43
C GLU A 221 -18.22 5.88 -9.11
N HIS A 222 -17.64 5.14 -8.14
CA HIS A 222 -16.25 5.35 -7.77
C HIS A 222 -15.29 4.76 -8.81
N GLU A 223 -14.42 5.60 -9.34
CA GLU A 223 -13.35 5.20 -10.24
C GLU A 223 -12.05 4.93 -9.46
N MET A 224 -11.59 3.68 -9.50
CA MET A 224 -10.31 3.30 -8.90
C MET A 224 -9.15 3.85 -9.72
N HIS A 225 -8.16 4.39 -9.02
CA HIS A 225 -6.88 4.75 -9.63
C HIS A 225 -6.13 3.50 -10.12
N SER A 226 -5.32 3.71 -11.16
CA SER A 226 -4.54 2.65 -11.77
C SER A 226 -3.16 2.54 -11.13
N GLU A 227 -2.73 1.32 -10.80
CA GLU A 227 -1.43 1.02 -10.19
C GLU A 227 -0.73 -0.11 -10.95
N PHE A 228 0.58 0.03 -11.11
CA PHE A 228 1.39 -0.99 -11.78
C PHE A 228 1.57 -2.21 -10.89
N TYR A 229 1.36 -3.40 -11.44
CA TYR A 229 1.61 -4.68 -10.77
C TYR A 229 2.48 -5.62 -11.60
N ARG A 230 3.12 -6.56 -10.92
CA ARG A 230 3.89 -7.65 -11.52
C ARG A 230 3.87 -8.91 -10.65
N LEU A 231 3.66 -10.06 -11.30
CA LEU A 231 3.90 -11.40 -10.76
C LEU A 231 4.88 -12.13 -11.68
N SER A 232 6.02 -12.55 -11.16
CA SER A 232 7.01 -13.31 -11.93
C SER A 232 6.55 -14.74 -12.21
N GLU A 233 7.14 -15.40 -13.22
CA GLU A 233 6.84 -16.81 -13.51
C GLU A 233 7.23 -17.74 -12.35
N GLU A 234 8.36 -17.48 -11.70
CA GLU A 234 8.79 -18.25 -10.52
C GLU A 234 7.74 -18.16 -9.38
N ALA A 235 7.27 -16.94 -9.08
CA ALA A 235 6.23 -16.72 -8.09
C ALA A 235 4.90 -17.39 -8.49
N ALA A 236 4.49 -17.23 -9.74
CA ALA A 236 3.27 -17.85 -10.27
C ALA A 236 3.33 -19.38 -10.17
N GLN A 237 4.47 -19.99 -10.53
CA GLN A 237 4.66 -21.45 -10.43
C GLN A 237 4.57 -21.91 -8.98
N THR A 238 5.24 -21.22 -8.04
CA THR A 238 5.17 -21.55 -6.61
C THR A 238 3.73 -21.53 -6.10
N LEU A 239 2.94 -20.51 -6.49
CA LEU A 239 1.54 -20.41 -6.08
C LEU A 239 0.66 -21.51 -6.69
N ARG A 240 0.90 -21.90 -7.95
CA ARG A 240 0.22 -23.05 -8.58
C ARG A 240 0.52 -24.34 -7.81
N ASP A 241 1.79 -24.56 -7.45
CA ASP A 241 2.22 -25.77 -6.72
C ASP A 241 1.61 -25.82 -5.32
N VAL A 242 1.53 -24.69 -4.62
CA VAL A 242 0.86 -24.56 -3.33
C VAL A 242 -0.63 -24.92 -3.45
N LYS A 243 -1.35 -24.38 -4.42
CA LYS A 243 -2.75 -24.73 -4.65
C LYS A 243 -2.94 -26.20 -5.03
N ALA A 244 -2.09 -26.74 -5.89
CA ALA A 244 -2.14 -28.15 -6.30
C ALA A 244 -1.91 -29.12 -5.14
N SER A 245 -1.12 -28.74 -4.13
CA SER A 245 -0.88 -29.52 -2.91
C SER A 245 -1.90 -29.29 -1.79
N GLY A 246 -2.93 -28.46 -2.02
CA GLY A 246 -3.98 -28.17 -1.05
C GLY A 246 -3.60 -27.09 -0.01
N GLY A 247 -2.51 -26.38 -0.23
CA GLY A 247 -2.12 -25.23 0.57
C GLY A 247 -2.96 -23.98 0.26
N ARG A 248 -2.99 -23.04 1.21
CA ARG A 248 -3.70 -21.76 1.06
C ARG A 248 -2.79 -20.69 0.49
N ILE A 249 -3.38 -19.74 -0.22
CA ILE A 249 -2.74 -18.49 -0.60
C ILE A 249 -3.17 -17.41 0.38
N VAL A 250 -2.24 -17.00 1.24
CA VAL A 250 -2.44 -16.01 2.29
C VAL A 250 -1.77 -14.70 1.86
N ALA A 251 -2.55 -13.67 1.62
CA ALA A 251 -2.05 -12.38 1.17
C ALA A 251 -1.70 -11.47 2.35
N VAL A 252 -0.62 -10.71 2.22
CA VAL A 252 -0.26 -9.63 3.14
C VAL A 252 -0.59 -8.28 2.50
N GLY A 253 -1.61 -7.64 3.04
CA GLY A 253 -2.08 -6.34 2.60
C GLY A 253 -3.00 -6.36 1.37
N THR A 254 -3.77 -5.30 1.26
CA THR A 254 -4.72 -5.11 0.15
C THR A 254 -4.03 -5.00 -1.21
N THR A 255 -2.76 -4.58 -1.24
CA THR A 255 -1.96 -4.53 -2.47
C THR A 255 -1.65 -5.91 -3.04
N SER A 256 -1.31 -6.88 -2.18
CA SER A 256 -1.12 -8.28 -2.58
C SER A 256 -2.44 -8.91 -3.03
N ILE A 257 -3.54 -8.63 -2.32
CA ILE A 257 -4.88 -9.09 -2.72
C ILE A 257 -5.23 -8.55 -4.11
N ARG A 258 -5.09 -7.25 -4.33
CA ARG A 258 -5.42 -6.61 -5.61
C ARG A 258 -4.59 -7.16 -6.76
N THR A 259 -3.31 -7.43 -6.55
CA THR A 259 -2.45 -8.08 -7.56
C THR A 259 -2.94 -9.47 -7.91
N LEU A 260 -3.15 -10.32 -6.90
CA LEU A 260 -3.57 -11.71 -7.09
C LEU A 260 -4.96 -11.82 -7.72
N GLU A 261 -5.91 -11.01 -7.25
CA GLU A 261 -7.28 -11.01 -7.77
C GLU A 261 -7.39 -10.37 -9.17
N THR A 262 -6.52 -9.42 -9.53
CA THR A 262 -6.39 -8.93 -10.91
C THR A 262 -6.01 -10.08 -11.85
N ILE A 263 -5.00 -10.87 -11.46
CA ILE A 263 -4.54 -12.03 -12.22
C ILE A 263 -5.63 -13.09 -12.28
N GLY A 264 -6.25 -13.42 -11.14
CA GLY A 264 -7.36 -14.37 -11.08
C GLY A 264 -8.54 -13.95 -11.96
N SER A 265 -8.88 -12.68 -11.99
CA SER A 265 -9.96 -12.15 -12.85
C SER A 265 -9.60 -12.19 -14.32
N LYS A 266 -8.36 -11.84 -14.66
CA LYS A 266 -7.86 -11.82 -16.04
C LYS A 266 -7.78 -13.23 -16.67
N PHE A 267 -7.44 -14.23 -15.87
CA PHE A 267 -7.20 -15.61 -16.33
C PHE A 267 -8.19 -16.64 -15.76
N ASN A 268 -9.40 -16.22 -15.38
CA ASN A 268 -10.47 -17.09 -14.90
C ASN A 268 -10.07 -18.00 -13.73
N GLY A 269 -9.33 -17.47 -12.77
CA GLY A 269 -8.85 -18.18 -11.58
C GLY A 269 -7.50 -18.87 -11.76
N GLU A 270 -6.95 -18.91 -12.98
CA GLU A 270 -5.61 -19.43 -13.19
C GLU A 270 -4.55 -18.40 -12.75
N ILE A 271 -3.51 -18.89 -12.08
CA ILE A 271 -2.38 -18.06 -11.64
C ILE A 271 -1.30 -18.12 -12.71
N LYS A 272 -1.09 -17.01 -13.40
CA LYS A 272 -0.07 -16.85 -14.46
C LYS A 272 0.83 -15.66 -14.16
N ALA A 273 2.08 -15.75 -14.61
CA ALA A 273 2.96 -14.59 -14.67
C ALA A 273 2.32 -13.49 -15.51
N ASP A 274 2.32 -12.30 -14.97
CA ASP A 274 1.73 -11.15 -15.65
C ASP A 274 2.27 -9.84 -15.08
N SER A 275 2.20 -8.79 -15.89
CA SER A 275 2.48 -7.43 -15.46
C SER A 275 1.60 -6.46 -16.22
N GLY A 276 1.28 -5.36 -15.60
CA GLY A 276 0.42 -4.34 -16.23
C GLY A 276 -0.10 -3.34 -15.22
N TRP A 277 -1.22 -2.75 -15.55
CA TRP A 277 -1.89 -1.77 -14.72
C TRP A 277 -3.23 -2.34 -14.23
N THR A 278 -3.51 -2.17 -12.94
CA THR A 278 -4.76 -2.59 -12.32
C THR A 278 -5.52 -1.41 -11.73
N ASN A 279 -6.79 -1.36 -12.02
CA ASN A 279 -7.77 -0.51 -11.37
C ASN A 279 -8.89 -1.36 -10.72
N ILE A 280 -8.56 -2.60 -10.34
CA ILE A 280 -9.52 -3.51 -9.74
C ILE A 280 -10.15 -2.88 -8.50
N PHE A 281 -11.49 -2.89 -8.46
CA PHE A 281 -12.27 -2.46 -7.33
C PHE A 281 -12.98 -3.66 -6.69
N ILE A 282 -12.44 -4.12 -5.56
CA ILE A 282 -13.00 -5.23 -4.80
C ILE A 282 -13.94 -4.65 -3.75
N LYS A 283 -15.22 -5.01 -3.85
CA LYS A 283 -16.31 -4.56 -2.99
C LYS A 283 -17.30 -5.71 -2.78
N PRO A 284 -18.23 -5.62 -1.81
CA PRO A 284 -19.22 -6.68 -1.59
C PRO A 284 -19.92 -7.12 -2.87
N GLY A 285 -20.00 -8.44 -3.07
CA GLY A 285 -20.42 -9.08 -4.31
C GLY A 285 -19.30 -9.53 -5.23
N TYR A 286 -18.03 -9.18 -4.90
CA TYR A 286 -16.85 -9.72 -5.59
C TYR A 286 -16.61 -11.18 -5.18
N ASP A 287 -16.37 -12.05 -6.17
CA ASP A 287 -16.02 -13.46 -5.96
C ASP A 287 -14.51 -13.64 -6.03
N PHE A 288 -13.90 -13.93 -4.87
CA PHE A 288 -12.44 -14.15 -4.75
C PHE A 288 -12.02 -15.42 -5.47
N LYS A 289 -10.97 -15.33 -6.30
CA LYS A 289 -10.53 -16.40 -7.18
C LYS A 289 -9.21 -17.03 -6.73
N VAL A 290 -8.39 -16.28 -6.02
CA VAL A 290 -7.02 -16.67 -5.69
C VAL A 290 -6.75 -16.66 -4.20
N VAL A 291 -7.18 -15.62 -3.49
CA VAL A 291 -6.84 -15.40 -2.08
C VAL A 291 -7.76 -16.21 -1.16
N ASP A 292 -7.16 -17.00 -0.28
CA ASP A 292 -7.86 -17.85 0.69
C ASP A 292 -7.95 -17.25 2.10
N ALA A 293 -6.99 -16.41 2.47
CA ALA A 293 -6.93 -15.66 3.73
C ALA A 293 -5.99 -14.47 3.57
N PHE A 294 -6.03 -13.51 4.48
CA PHE A 294 -5.11 -12.38 4.41
C PHE A 294 -4.90 -11.67 5.75
N SER A 295 -3.77 -10.96 5.85
CA SER A 295 -3.48 -9.98 6.89
C SER A 295 -3.58 -8.57 6.31
N THR A 296 -4.16 -7.64 7.05
CA THR A 296 -4.25 -6.23 6.67
C THR A 296 -4.27 -5.33 7.90
N ASN A 297 -4.06 -4.02 7.72
CA ASN A 297 -4.28 -3.05 8.79
C ASN A 297 -5.76 -2.70 8.92
N PHE A 298 -6.13 -2.03 10.01
CA PHE A 298 -7.43 -1.39 10.11
C PHE A 298 -7.49 -0.13 9.25
N HIS A 299 -8.56 0.04 8.50
CA HIS A 299 -8.72 1.08 7.50
C HIS A 299 -9.69 2.18 7.94
N LEU A 300 -9.71 3.31 7.19
CA LEU A 300 -10.62 4.44 7.45
C LEU A 300 -12.06 4.12 7.11
N PRO A 301 -13.00 4.77 7.81
CA PRO A 301 -14.40 4.80 7.40
C PRO A 301 -14.56 5.19 5.93
N LYS A 302 -15.55 4.61 5.27
CA LYS A 302 -15.93 4.90 3.86
C LYS A 302 -14.82 4.67 2.83
N SER A 303 -13.73 3.97 3.19
CA SER A 303 -12.63 3.69 2.26
C SER A 303 -12.89 2.47 1.38
N THR A 304 -12.30 2.46 0.20
CA THR A 304 -12.29 1.28 -0.69
C THR A 304 -11.67 0.05 -0.02
N LEU A 305 -10.81 0.26 0.98
CA LEU A 305 -10.13 -0.82 1.69
C LEU A 305 -11.06 -1.52 2.70
N VAL A 306 -11.93 -0.78 3.40
CA VAL A 306 -13.00 -1.40 4.21
C VAL A 306 -13.96 -2.18 3.32
N MET A 307 -14.27 -1.66 2.12
CA MET A 307 -15.11 -2.35 1.16
C MET A 307 -14.50 -3.68 0.69
N LEU A 308 -13.17 -3.72 0.48
CA LEU A 308 -12.44 -4.94 0.12
C LEU A 308 -12.51 -5.99 1.23
N VAL A 309 -12.25 -5.61 2.48
CA VAL A 309 -12.35 -6.53 3.63
C VAL A 309 -13.80 -7.02 3.78
N SER A 310 -14.78 -6.12 3.60
CA SER A 310 -16.22 -6.44 3.63
C SER A 310 -16.65 -7.38 2.50
N ALA A 311 -15.99 -7.30 1.35
CA ALA A 311 -16.24 -8.23 0.24
C ALA A 311 -15.87 -9.67 0.59
N PHE A 312 -14.83 -9.86 1.40
CA PHE A 312 -14.36 -11.18 1.82
C PHE A 312 -15.13 -11.73 3.02
N ALA A 313 -15.29 -10.94 4.07
CA ALA A 313 -15.79 -11.40 5.36
C ALA A 313 -17.26 -11.04 5.64
N GLY A 314 -17.89 -10.27 4.75
CA GLY A 314 -19.23 -9.73 4.97
C GLY A 314 -19.21 -8.38 5.71
N ARG A 315 -19.97 -7.42 5.19
CA ARG A 315 -19.95 -6.04 5.69
C ARG A 315 -20.31 -5.94 7.19
N GLU A 316 -21.39 -6.58 7.61
CA GLU A 316 -21.89 -6.48 8.98
C GLU A 316 -20.86 -7.02 9.97
N PHE A 317 -20.30 -8.19 9.70
CA PHE A 317 -19.28 -8.79 10.54
C PHE A 317 -17.97 -7.96 10.58
N VAL A 318 -17.58 -7.36 9.46
CA VAL A 318 -16.42 -6.46 9.42
C VAL A 318 -16.65 -5.21 10.28
N LEU A 319 -17.85 -4.61 10.21
CA LEU A 319 -18.17 -3.45 11.05
C LEU A 319 -18.25 -3.81 12.55
N GLU A 320 -18.72 -4.99 12.90
CA GLU A 320 -18.65 -5.52 14.28
C GLU A 320 -17.20 -5.69 14.73
N ALA A 321 -16.33 -6.26 13.88
CA ALA A 321 -14.91 -6.42 14.17
C ALA A 321 -14.20 -5.06 14.33
N TYR A 322 -14.55 -4.06 13.55
CA TYR A 322 -14.02 -2.70 13.68
C TYR A 322 -14.50 -2.02 14.95
N GLN A 323 -15.77 -2.21 15.35
CA GLN A 323 -16.27 -1.70 16.61
C GLN A 323 -15.55 -2.36 17.80
N HIS A 324 -15.36 -3.69 17.75
CA HIS A 324 -14.56 -4.42 18.74
C HIS A 324 -13.14 -3.84 18.84
N ALA A 325 -12.48 -3.62 17.71
CA ALA A 325 -11.15 -3.04 17.70
C ALA A 325 -11.10 -1.62 18.29
N ILE A 326 -12.13 -0.80 18.07
CA ILE A 326 -12.25 0.53 18.68
C ILE A 326 -12.42 0.41 20.20
N ASP A 327 -13.31 -0.46 20.67
CA ASP A 327 -13.58 -0.67 22.08
C ASP A 327 -12.35 -1.20 22.84
N GLU A 328 -11.59 -2.10 22.21
CA GLU A 328 -10.33 -2.65 22.71
C GLU A 328 -9.11 -1.76 22.44
N ARG A 329 -9.34 -0.54 21.90
CA ARG A 329 -8.31 0.47 21.64
C ARG A 329 -7.18 -0.02 20.75
N TYR A 330 -7.51 -0.69 19.67
CA TYR A 330 -6.59 -0.95 18.58
C TYR A 330 -6.21 0.35 17.90
N ARG A 331 -5.01 0.37 17.35
CA ARG A 331 -4.48 1.50 16.58
C ARG A 331 -4.84 1.31 15.10
N PHE A 332 -5.20 2.39 14.45
CA PHE A 332 -5.67 2.39 13.06
C PHE A 332 -4.65 2.98 12.10
N PHE A 333 -4.77 2.63 10.81
CA PHE A 333 -3.97 3.09 9.69
C PHE A 333 -2.57 2.49 9.58
N SER A 334 -1.68 3.22 8.85
CA SER A 334 -0.38 2.74 8.36
C SER A 334 0.53 2.19 9.45
N PHE A 335 0.57 2.84 10.61
CA PHE A 335 1.34 2.40 11.79
C PHE A 335 0.47 1.76 12.87
N GLY A 336 -0.76 1.47 12.52
CA GLY A 336 -1.72 0.84 13.41
C GLY A 336 -1.47 -0.65 13.62
N ASP A 337 -2.49 -1.28 14.19
CA ASP A 337 -2.53 -2.71 14.44
C ASP A 337 -3.07 -3.48 13.22
N ALA A 338 -3.06 -4.78 13.28
CA ALA A 338 -3.43 -5.65 12.17
C ALA A 338 -4.67 -6.48 12.47
N MET A 339 -5.30 -6.95 11.41
CA MET A 339 -6.27 -8.04 11.45
C MET A 339 -5.83 -9.17 10.53
N PHE A 340 -6.18 -10.40 10.89
CA PHE A 340 -6.05 -11.59 10.07
C PHE A 340 -7.44 -12.14 9.77
N VAL A 341 -7.75 -12.29 8.49
CA VAL A 341 -9.08 -12.70 8.01
C VAL A 341 -8.97 -14.07 7.36
N LYS A 342 -9.74 -15.05 7.89
CA LYS A 342 -9.77 -16.44 7.39
C LYS A 342 -11.18 -16.98 7.26
#